data_5af7fbd87fb9c2c326db8970000ebe2b
#
_entry.id   5af7fbd87fb9c2c326db8970000ebe2b
#
_cell.length_a   1.000
_cell.length_b   1.000
_cell.length_c   1.000
_cell.angle_alpha   90.00
_cell.angle_beta   90.00
_cell.angle_gamma   90.00
#
_symmetry.space_group_name_H-M   'P 1'
#
loop_
_entity.id
_entity.type
_entity.pdbx_description
1 polymer ?
#
loop_
_entity_poly.entity_id
_entity_poly.type
_entity_poly.pdbx_seq_one_letter_code
_entity_poly.pdbx_strand_id
1 'polypeptide(L)'
;MDNLTDHFLIATPSLEDPFFGGSVIYMCRHDGDGALGLVINKPSPIPMDAVFSAIDKPVPEQFRSSLVMMGGPVQIDRGFVVHSPCGEWQSSIAINADTALTTSRDIIERLAENDVVGKAILTIGCASWDAGQLERELEENSWLAVPADGNILFDLPFHERYRAALAKLGIEPVMLMREAGHA
;
A
#
# COMPACT_ATOMS: atom_id res chain seq x y z
N MET A 1 -2.32 4.14 22.31
CA MET A 1 -2.86 3.44 21.13
C MET A 1 -1.78 2.58 20.50
N ASP A 2 -2.15 1.45 19.99
CA ASP A 2 -1.20 0.53 19.40
C ASP A 2 -0.62 1.09 18.11
N ASN A 3 0.64 0.75 17.85
CA ASN A 3 1.32 1.11 16.62
C ASN A 3 0.78 0.24 15.47
N LEU A 4 0.26 0.88 14.43
CA LEU A 4 -0.32 0.20 13.28
C LEU A 4 0.64 0.01 12.10
N THR A 5 1.94 0.22 12.31
CA THR A 5 2.94 -0.13 11.32
C THR A 5 2.79 -1.61 10.95
N ASP A 6 2.93 -1.94 9.68
CA ASP A 6 2.78 -3.32 9.19
C ASP A 6 1.35 -3.87 9.37
N HIS A 7 0.37 -2.98 9.26
CA HIS A 7 -1.06 -3.33 9.26
C HIS A 7 -1.69 -2.88 7.96
N PHE A 8 -2.82 -3.46 7.63
CA PHE A 8 -3.71 -2.90 6.61
C PHE A 8 -4.77 -2.05 7.28
N LEU A 9 -5.06 -0.89 6.67
CA LEU A 9 -6.26 -0.12 6.94
C LEU A 9 -7.25 -0.38 5.82
N ILE A 10 -8.47 -0.72 6.19
CA ILE A 10 -9.52 -1.05 5.24
C ILE A 10 -10.60 0.02 5.36
N ALA A 11 -10.87 0.74 4.27
CA ALA A 11 -11.89 1.77 4.26
C ALA A 11 -13.27 1.14 4.49
N THR A 12 -14.02 1.65 5.47
CA THR A 12 -15.39 1.20 5.69
C THR A 12 -16.33 1.85 4.67
N PRO A 13 -17.52 1.26 4.41
CA PRO A 13 -18.49 1.90 3.51
C PRO A 13 -18.96 3.27 3.98
N SER A 14 -18.81 3.59 5.27
CA SER A 14 -19.14 4.91 5.82
C SER A 14 -18.12 5.99 5.45
N LEU A 15 -16.95 5.61 4.96
CA LEU A 15 -15.94 6.55 4.49
C LEU A 15 -16.30 7.02 3.08
N GLU A 16 -16.89 8.22 3.00
CA GLU A 16 -17.34 8.82 1.74
C GLU A 16 -16.27 9.70 1.09
N ASP A 17 -15.01 9.32 1.21
CA ASP A 17 -13.91 10.05 0.59
C ASP A 17 -13.80 9.62 -0.89
N PRO A 18 -13.77 10.58 -1.85
CA PRO A 18 -13.67 10.25 -3.27
C PRO A 18 -12.41 9.47 -3.63
N PHE A 19 -11.33 9.67 -2.91
CA PHE A 19 -10.08 8.96 -3.14
C PHE A 19 -10.01 7.65 -2.36
N PHE A 20 -10.30 7.68 -1.05
CA PHE A 20 -10.07 6.55 -0.16
C PHE A 20 -11.21 5.54 -0.08
N GLY A 21 -12.38 5.85 -0.64
CA GLY A 21 -13.47 4.87 -0.64
C GLY A 21 -13.04 3.56 -1.28
N GLY A 22 -13.29 2.43 -0.61
CA GLY A 22 -12.91 1.11 -1.09
C GLY A 22 -11.42 0.78 -1.04
N SER A 23 -10.62 1.58 -0.37
CA SER A 23 -9.16 1.39 -0.31
C SER A 23 -8.73 0.39 0.73
N VAL A 24 -7.64 -0.32 0.42
CA VAL A 24 -6.78 -1.00 1.39
C VAL A 24 -5.45 -0.25 1.41
N ILE A 25 -5.02 0.15 2.60
CA ILE A 25 -3.77 0.89 2.77
C ILE A 25 -2.79 0.03 3.58
N TYR A 26 -1.57 -0.09 3.08
CA TYR A 26 -0.50 -0.73 3.84
C TYR A 26 0.24 0.34 4.65
N MET A 27 0.25 0.17 5.97
CA MET A 27 0.85 1.14 6.89
C MET A 27 2.35 0.92 7.00
N CYS A 28 3.11 1.87 6.45
CA CYS A 28 4.56 1.81 6.44
C CYS A 28 5.17 2.40 7.71
N ARG A 29 4.50 3.36 8.34
CA ARG A 29 4.94 4.01 9.57
C ARG A 29 3.73 4.54 10.35
N HIS A 30 3.76 4.38 11.66
CA HIS A 30 2.78 4.98 12.56
C HIS A 30 3.44 5.26 13.89
N ASP A 31 3.44 6.52 14.30
CA ASP A 31 4.02 6.95 15.58
C ASP A 31 3.29 8.21 16.10
N GLY A 32 3.81 8.80 17.18
CA GLY A 32 3.22 10.00 17.77
C GLY A 32 3.25 11.24 16.88
N ASP A 33 4.08 11.25 15.85
CA ASP A 33 4.21 12.37 14.90
C ASP A 33 3.29 12.23 13.68
N GLY A 34 2.62 11.11 13.54
CA GLY A 34 1.72 10.86 12.42
C GLY A 34 1.85 9.47 11.83
N ALA A 35 1.43 9.32 10.59
CA ALA A 35 1.46 8.03 9.91
C ALA A 35 1.68 8.20 8.42
N LEU A 36 2.23 7.15 7.79
CA LEU A 36 2.46 7.07 6.36
C LEU A 36 1.99 5.70 5.87
N GLY A 37 1.21 5.69 4.81
CA GLY A 37 0.74 4.46 4.20
C GLY A 37 0.63 4.56 2.69
N LEU A 38 0.44 3.41 2.05
CA LEU A 38 0.27 3.31 0.60
C LEU A 38 -0.99 2.53 0.29
N VAL A 39 -1.86 3.11 -0.54
CA VAL A 39 -3.00 2.38 -1.10
C VAL A 39 -2.45 1.31 -2.05
N ILE A 40 -2.88 0.07 -1.87
CA ILE A 40 -2.34 -1.07 -2.62
C ILE A 40 -3.35 -1.71 -3.59
N ASN A 41 -4.54 -1.15 -3.72
CA ASN A 41 -5.59 -1.73 -4.56
C ASN A 41 -6.20 -0.75 -5.57
N LYS A 42 -5.52 0.38 -5.85
CA LYS A 42 -6.01 1.34 -6.85
C LYS A 42 -4.92 1.59 -7.89
N PRO A 43 -5.09 1.13 -9.13
CA PRO A 43 -4.11 1.38 -10.19
C PRO A 43 -3.99 2.87 -10.53
N SER A 44 -2.76 3.30 -10.82
CA SER A 44 -2.49 4.62 -11.37
C SER A 44 -2.57 4.59 -12.90
N PRO A 45 -2.61 5.76 -13.58
CA PRO A 45 -2.51 5.81 -15.03
C PRO A 45 -1.08 5.61 -15.54
N ILE A 46 -0.08 5.49 -14.66
CA ILE A 46 1.33 5.34 -15.07
C ILE A 46 1.59 3.88 -15.45
N PRO A 47 1.99 3.58 -16.69
CA PRO A 47 2.31 2.21 -17.06
C PRO A 47 3.65 1.77 -16.47
N MET A 48 3.80 0.48 -16.24
CA MET A 48 5.02 -0.08 -15.66
C MET A 48 6.25 0.19 -16.55
N ASP A 49 6.10 0.15 -17.87
CA ASP A 49 7.23 0.43 -18.75
C ASP A 49 7.71 1.88 -18.68
N ALA A 50 6.87 2.83 -18.29
CA ALA A 50 7.32 4.21 -18.05
C ALA A 50 8.31 4.29 -16.88
N VAL A 51 8.10 3.47 -15.85
CA VAL A 51 8.99 3.41 -14.68
C VAL A 51 10.38 2.92 -15.10
N PHE A 52 10.43 1.81 -15.84
CA PHE A 52 11.71 1.21 -16.24
C PHE A 52 12.36 1.93 -17.41
N SER A 53 11.59 2.56 -18.30
CA SER A 53 12.14 3.40 -19.38
C SER A 53 12.91 4.60 -18.83
N ALA A 54 12.49 5.12 -17.68
CA ALA A 54 13.19 6.24 -17.02
C ALA A 54 14.63 5.91 -16.64
N ILE A 55 14.97 4.63 -16.53
CA ILE A 55 16.34 4.16 -16.27
C ILE A 55 16.91 3.38 -17.45
N ASP A 56 16.32 3.51 -18.64
CA ASP A 56 16.75 2.85 -19.87
C ASP A 56 16.80 1.33 -19.77
N LYS A 57 15.84 0.73 -19.09
CA LYS A 57 15.73 -0.72 -18.91
C LYS A 57 14.37 -1.22 -19.36
N PRO A 58 14.31 -2.47 -19.89
CA PRO A 58 13.02 -3.09 -20.18
C PRO A 58 12.32 -3.49 -18.90
N VAL A 59 11.00 -3.66 -18.98
CA VAL A 59 10.23 -4.15 -17.82
C VAL A 59 10.63 -5.59 -17.53
N PRO A 60 11.06 -5.90 -16.30
CA PRO A 60 11.35 -7.29 -15.91
C PRO A 60 10.12 -8.18 -16.04
N GLU A 61 10.33 -9.44 -16.36
CA GLU A 61 9.22 -10.38 -16.56
C GLU A 61 8.26 -10.45 -15.38
N GLN A 62 8.79 -10.39 -14.16
CA GLN A 62 7.97 -10.44 -12.95
C GLN A 62 6.99 -9.27 -12.82
N PHE A 63 7.21 -8.16 -13.55
CA PHE A 63 6.35 -6.98 -13.49
C PHE A 63 5.51 -6.76 -14.76
N ARG A 64 5.58 -7.67 -15.75
CA ARG A 64 4.88 -7.46 -17.01
C ARG A 64 3.37 -7.35 -16.89
N SER A 65 2.78 -8.10 -15.95
CA SER A 65 1.34 -8.04 -15.68
C SER A 65 0.99 -7.20 -14.45
N SER A 66 1.97 -6.51 -13.87
CA SER A 66 1.76 -5.66 -12.71
C SER A 66 1.45 -4.23 -13.13
N LEU A 67 0.72 -3.52 -12.29
CA LEU A 67 0.38 -2.12 -12.48
C LEU A 67 1.02 -1.28 -11.39
N VAL A 68 1.38 -0.03 -11.75
CA VAL A 68 1.82 0.94 -10.75
C VAL A 68 0.57 1.42 -10.00
N MET A 69 0.58 1.31 -8.69
CA MET A 69 -0.57 1.71 -7.87
C MET A 69 -0.54 3.21 -7.59
N MET A 70 -1.71 3.80 -7.42
CA MET A 70 -1.87 5.15 -6.87
C MET A 70 -1.87 5.02 -5.35
N GLY A 71 -0.71 5.25 -4.73
CA GLY A 71 -0.53 5.01 -3.29
C GLY A 71 -1.17 6.03 -2.38
N GLY A 72 -1.54 7.19 -2.91
CA GLY A 72 -2.22 8.22 -2.14
C GLY A 72 -2.20 9.57 -2.84
N PRO A 73 -2.91 10.55 -2.26
CA PRO A 73 -3.05 11.88 -2.88
C PRO A 73 -1.89 12.83 -2.58
N VAL A 74 -0.93 12.42 -1.74
CA VAL A 74 0.21 13.25 -1.33
C VAL A 74 1.43 12.85 -2.12
N GLN A 75 2.27 13.82 -2.51
CA GLN A 75 3.50 13.59 -3.27
C GLN A 75 3.26 12.70 -4.51
N ILE A 76 2.29 13.08 -5.33
CA ILE A 76 1.83 12.28 -6.47
C ILE A 76 2.85 12.15 -7.61
N ASP A 77 3.92 12.90 -7.56
CA ASP A 77 5.04 12.84 -8.51
C ASP A 77 6.20 11.96 -8.02
N ARG A 78 6.07 11.39 -6.82
CA ARG A 78 7.14 10.59 -6.20
C ARG A 78 6.78 9.12 -6.17
N GLY A 79 7.79 8.28 -6.50
CA GLY A 79 7.65 6.83 -6.40
C GLY A 79 7.93 6.32 -5.00
N PHE A 80 7.15 5.33 -4.58
CA PHE A 80 7.30 4.62 -3.33
C PHE A 80 7.25 3.12 -3.63
N VAL A 81 8.25 2.37 -3.18
CA VAL A 81 8.32 0.93 -3.43
C VAL A 81 8.33 0.19 -2.11
N VAL A 82 7.31 -0.64 -1.89
CA VAL A 82 7.30 -1.60 -0.80
C VAL A 82 7.85 -2.90 -1.35
N HIS A 83 8.84 -3.46 -0.69
CA HIS A 83 9.52 -4.65 -1.20
C HIS A 83 10.02 -5.56 -0.08
N SER A 84 10.31 -6.79 -0.44
CA SER A 84 10.89 -7.82 0.42
C SER A 84 11.91 -8.61 -0.42
N PRO A 85 13.12 -8.92 0.09
CA PRO A 85 13.66 -8.56 1.40
C PRO A 85 14.02 -7.08 1.53
N CYS A 86 14.42 -6.65 2.73
CA CYS A 86 14.76 -5.25 3.02
C CYS A 86 15.94 -4.74 2.20
N GLY A 87 17.13 -5.30 2.38
CA GLY A 87 18.35 -4.80 1.75
C GLY A 87 18.80 -3.44 2.30
N GLU A 88 19.76 -2.84 1.59
CA GLU A 88 20.31 -1.52 1.92
C GLU A 88 20.16 -0.58 0.73
N TRP A 89 19.55 0.58 0.94
CA TRP A 89 19.21 1.53 -0.12
C TRP A 89 19.49 2.96 0.35
N GLN A 90 19.61 3.89 -0.61
CA GLN A 90 19.90 5.29 -0.28
C GLN A 90 18.82 5.94 0.59
N SER A 91 17.54 5.62 0.32
CA SER A 91 16.43 6.18 1.08
C SER A 91 15.41 5.09 1.34
N SER A 92 15.47 4.49 2.53
CA SER A 92 14.67 3.33 2.87
C SER A 92 14.36 3.31 4.36
N ILE A 93 13.18 2.82 4.70
CA ILE A 93 12.80 2.53 6.07
C ILE A 93 12.35 1.07 6.17
N ALA A 94 12.82 0.39 7.21
CA ALA A 94 12.36 -0.96 7.48
C ALA A 94 10.96 -0.91 8.11
N ILE A 95 10.05 -1.72 7.61
CA ILE A 95 8.69 -1.82 8.15
C ILE A 95 8.62 -2.99 9.12
N ASN A 96 9.21 -4.11 8.72
CA ASN A 96 9.41 -5.29 9.58
C ASN A 96 10.76 -5.93 9.23
N ALA A 97 11.03 -7.14 9.74
CA ALA A 97 12.33 -7.81 9.51
C ALA A 97 12.60 -8.09 8.03
N ASP A 98 11.56 -8.25 7.21
CA ASP A 98 11.69 -8.67 5.82
C ASP A 98 11.23 -7.60 4.81
N THR A 99 10.48 -6.62 5.23
CA THR A 99 9.81 -5.66 4.33
C THR A 99 10.28 -4.23 4.59
N ALA A 100 10.53 -3.50 3.52
CA ALA A 100 10.96 -2.11 3.59
C ALA A 100 10.18 -1.24 2.60
N LEU A 101 10.16 0.06 2.89
CA LEU A 101 9.71 1.10 1.97
C LEU A 101 10.93 1.85 1.48
N THR A 102 11.14 1.89 0.17
CA THR A 102 12.26 2.60 -0.45
C THR A 102 11.74 3.65 -1.42
N THR A 103 12.33 4.83 -1.36
CA THR A 103 11.95 5.95 -2.23
C THR A 103 13.07 6.39 -3.16
N SER A 104 14.25 5.77 -3.08
CA SER A 104 15.39 6.09 -3.92
C SER A 104 15.41 5.24 -5.19
N ARG A 105 16.00 5.79 -6.24
CA ARG A 105 16.06 5.18 -7.57
C ARG A 105 16.76 3.82 -7.60
N ASP A 106 17.69 3.60 -6.68
CA ASP A 106 18.50 2.37 -6.63
C ASP A 106 17.66 1.09 -6.50
N ILE A 107 16.46 1.18 -5.89
CA ILE A 107 15.57 0.01 -5.83
C ILE A 107 15.05 -0.36 -7.23
N ILE A 108 14.71 0.62 -8.06
CA ILE A 108 14.24 0.35 -9.42
C ILE A 108 15.37 -0.24 -10.27
N GLU A 109 16.58 0.29 -10.13
CA GLU A 109 17.75 -0.23 -10.83
C GLU A 109 18.00 -1.70 -10.46
N ARG A 110 17.85 -2.04 -9.18
CA ARG A 110 18.02 -3.41 -8.71
C ARG A 110 16.90 -4.33 -9.21
N LEU A 111 15.65 -3.85 -9.18
CA LEU A 111 14.51 -4.63 -9.66
C LEU A 111 14.58 -4.88 -11.17
N ALA A 112 15.27 -4.03 -11.92
CA ALA A 112 15.47 -4.21 -13.36
C ALA A 112 16.43 -5.37 -13.68
N GLU A 113 17.19 -5.85 -12.71
CA GLU A 113 18.05 -7.02 -12.85
C GLU A 113 17.21 -8.28 -12.65
N ASN A 114 17.03 -9.08 -13.70
CA ASN A 114 16.09 -10.21 -13.72
C ASN A 114 16.43 -11.35 -12.74
N ASP A 115 17.62 -11.36 -12.18
CA ASP A 115 18.06 -12.38 -11.22
C ASP A 115 17.76 -12.01 -9.77
N VAL A 116 17.18 -10.84 -9.53
CA VAL A 116 16.85 -10.41 -8.18
C VAL A 116 15.62 -11.15 -7.70
N VAL A 117 15.80 -11.90 -6.66
CA VAL A 117 14.69 -12.58 -5.99
C VAL A 117 14.08 -11.60 -5.00
N GLY A 118 12.83 -11.36 -5.14
CA GLY A 118 12.12 -10.48 -4.25
C GLY A 118 10.75 -10.12 -4.78
N LYS A 119 9.97 -9.53 -3.92
CA LYS A 119 8.61 -9.09 -4.25
C LYS A 119 8.54 -7.59 -4.06
N ALA A 120 7.77 -6.92 -4.89
CA ALA A 120 7.64 -5.46 -4.80
C ALA A 120 6.27 -4.99 -5.29
N ILE A 121 5.80 -3.91 -4.67
CA ILE A 121 4.68 -3.11 -5.18
C ILE A 121 5.26 -1.73 -5.47
N LEU A 122 5.06 -1.26 -6.70
CA LEU A 122 5.46 0.08 -7.11
C LEU A 122 4.24 0.99 -7.05
N THR A 123 4.39 2.13 -6.39
CA THR A 123 3.32 3.12 -6.27
C THR A 123 3.83 4.51 -6.62
N ILE A 124 2.91 5.40 -6.94
CA ILE A 124 3.14 6.84 -6.98
C ILE A 124 2.23 7.48 -5.94
N GLY A 125 2.76 8.50 -5.26
CA GLY A 125 2.01 9.14 -4.18
C GLY A 125 1.90 8.29 -2.93
N CYS A 126 1.48 8.90 -1.86
CA CYS A 126 1.29 8.24 -0.58
C CYS A 126 0.12 8.84 0.19
N ALA A 127 -0.31 8.18 1.25
CA ALA A 127 -1.27 8.69 2.21
C ALA A 127 -0.52 9.06 3.48
N SER A 128 -0.80 10.22 4.04
CA SER A 128 -0.17 10.66 5.28
C SER A 128 -1.22 11.21 6.23
N TRP A 129 -0.96 11.03 7.51
CA TRP A 129 -1.79 11.51 8.61
C TRP A 129 -0.94 12.34 9.54
N ASP A 130 -1.50 13.47 9.97
CA ASP A 130 -0.89 14.29 11.01
C ASP A 130 -0.97 13.60 12.36
N ALA A 131 -0.21 14.08 13.34
CA ALA A 131 -0.23 13.54 14.70
C ALA A 131 -1.68 13.49 15.23
N GLY A 132 -2.11 12.30 15.63
CA GLY A 132 -3.45 12.08 16.19
C GLY A 132 -4.58 11.99 15.17
N GLN A 133 -4.33 12.26 13.91
CA GLN A 133 -5.38 12.22 12.87
C GLN A 133 -5.88 10.81 12.62
N LEU A 134 -4.97 9.85 12.47
CA LEU A 134 -5.36 8.46 12.21
C LEU A 134 -6.17 7.91 13.39
N GLU A 135 -5.76 8.21 14.60
CA GLU A 135 -6.45 7.79 15.82
C GLU A 135 -7.89 8.29 15.84
N ARG A 136 -8.12 9.56 15.48
CA ARG A 136 -9.48 10.10 15.38
C ARG A 136 -10.31 9.39 14.33
N GLU A 137 -9.73 9.13 13.16
CA GLU A 137 -10.45 8.44 12.07
C GLU A 137 -10.79 7.00 12.44
N LEU A 138 -9.93 6.33 13.20
CA LEU A 138 -10.23 5.00 13.73
C LEU A 138 -11.40 5.03 14.72
N GLU A 139 -11.42 6.02 15.61
CA GLU A 139 -12.52 6.22 16.57
C GLU A 139 -13.84 6.52 15.85
N GLU A 140 -13.77 7.21 14.72
CA GLU A 140 -14.94 7.53 13.89
C GLU A 140 -15.36 6.37 13.00
N ASN A 141 -14.70 5.23 13.07
CA ASN A 141 -14.96 4.04 12.26
C ASN A 141 -14.80 4.26 10.75
N SER A 142 -13.90 5.17 10.37
CA SER A 142 -13.55 5.38 8.96
C SER A 142 -12.72 4.21 8.41
N TRP A 143 -11.94 3.58 9.28
CA TRP A 143 -11.02 2.50 8.95
C TRP A 143 -11.19 1.31 9.88
N LEU A 144 -11.00 0.12 9.33
CA LEU A 144 -10.76 -1.10 10.09
C LEU A 144 -9.28 -1.45 9.96
N ALA A 145 -8.66 -1.93 11.04
CA ALA A 145 -7.24 -2.29 11.01
C ALA A 145 -7.07 -3.80 11.23
N VAL A 146 -6.14 -4.40 10.49
CA VAL A 146 -5.80 -5.82 10.61
C VAL A 146 -4.31 -5.98 10.33
N PRO A 147 -3.61 -6.91 11.02
CA PRO A 147 -2.21 -7.17 10.71
C PRO A 147 -2.03 -7.55 9.24
N ALA A 148 -0.99 -7.00 8.60
CA ALA A 148 -0.71 -7.28 7.20
C ALA A 148 -0.12 -8.69 7.03
N ASP A 149 -0.23 -9.21 5.80
CA ASP A 149 0.48 -10.43 5.41
C ASP A 149 0.99 -10.30 3.98
N GLY A 150 2.05 -11.06 3.67
CA GLY A 150 2.72 -10.97 2.38
C GLY A 150 1.89 -11.49 1.21
N ASN A 151 0.98 -12.41 1.44
CA ASN A 151 0.13 -12.95 0.39
C ASN A 151 -0.80 -11.87 -0.18
N ILE A 152 -1.49 -11.14 0.70
CA ILE A 152 -2.37 -10.04 0.29
C ILE A 152 -1.54 -8.90 -0.30
N LEU A 153 -0.42 -8.57 0.34
CA LEU A 153 0.43 -7.46 -0.08
C LEU A 153 1.06 -7.68 -1.45
N PHE A 154 1.65 -8.85 -1.68
CA PHE A 154 2.49 -9.10 -2.86
C PHE A 154 1.91 -10.09 -3.88
N ASP A 155 1.17 -11.09 -3.44
CA ASP A 155 0.81 -12.21 -4.30
C ASP A 155 -0.56 -12.09 -4.94
N LEU A 156 -1.53 -11.48 -4.26
CA LEU A 156 -2.88 -11.33 -4.81
C LEU A 156 -2.96 -10.21 -5.85
N PRO A 157 -3.81 -10.39 -6.88
CA PRO A 157 -4.15 -9.29 -7.78
C PRO A 157 -4.78 -8.12 -7.00
N PHE A 158 -4.55 -6.90 -7.46
CA PHE A 158 -5.00 -5.70 -6.73
C PHE A 158 -6.52 -5.70 -6.44
N HIS A 159 -7.32 -6.22 -7.37
CA HIS A 159 -8.78 -6.19 -7.24
C HIS A 159 -9.32 -7.21 -6.22
N GLU A 160 -8.47 -8.12 -5.72
CA GLU A 160 -8.86 -9.10 -4.71
C GLU A 160 -8.40 -8.70 -3.30
N ARG A 161 -7.56 -7.68 -3.19
CA ARG A 161 -6.94 -7.31 -1.90
C ARG A 161 -7.95 -6.81 -0.87
N TYR A 162 -8.95 -6.04 -1.29
CA TYR A 162 -9.97 -5.52 -0.36
C TYR A 162 -10.75 -6.65 0.30
N ARG A 163 -11.27 -7.57 -0.50
CA ARG A 163 -12.03 -8.72 0.01
C ARG A 163 -11.16 -9.59 0.91
N ALA A 164 -9.93 -9.87 0.51
CA ALA A 164 -9.03 -10.71 1.28
C ALA A 164 -8.68 -10.08 2.63
N ALA A 165 -8.46 -8.76 2.67
CA ALA A 165 -8.20 -8.06 3.91
C ALA A 165 -9.40 -8.11 4.85
N LEU A 166 -10.61 -7.89 4.34
CA LEU A 166 -11.84 -8.03 5.13
C LEU A 166 -12.02 -9.45 5.69
N ALA A 167 -11.67 -10.46 4.89
CA ALA A 167 -11.80 -11.84 5.32
C ALA A 167 -10.94 -12.16 6.55
N LYS A 168 -9.81 -11.47 6.73
CA LYS A 168 -8.97 -11.63 7.92
C LYS A 168 -9.71 -11.22 9.20
N LEU A 169 -10.71 -10.36 9.09
CA LEU A 169 -11.56 -9.94 10.21
C LEU A 169 -12.84 -10.78 10.30
N GLY A 170 -13.00 -11.78 9.43
CA GLY A 170 -14.22 -12.56 9.37
C GLY A 170 -15.40 -11.81 8.79
N ILE A 171 -15.14 -10.75 8.01
CA ILE A 171 -16.18 -9.88 7.45
C ILE A 171 -16.31 -10.13 5.94
N GLU A 172 -17.55 -10.35 5.49
CA GLU A 172 -17.87 -10.38 4.08
C GLU A 172 -18.28 -8.96 3.64
N PRO A 173 -17.86 -8.50 2.45
CA PRO A 173 -18.23 -7.17 1.97
C PRO A 173 -19.72 -6.86 1.99
N VAL A 174 -20.56 -7.85 1.73
CA VAL A 174 -22.02 -7.69 1.75
C VAL A 174 -22.53 -7.36 3.15
N MET A 175 -21.88 -7.84 4.21
CA MET A 175 -22.27 -7.53 5.59
C MET A 175 -22.05 -6.05 5.92
N LEU A 176 -20.93 -5.49 5.48
CA LEU A 176 -20.64 -4.07 5.69
C LEU A 176 -21.64 -3.20 4.94
N MET A 177 -22.01 -3.58 3.73
CA MET A 177 -22.99 -2.85 2.93
C MET A 177 -24.38 -2.86 3.60
N ARG A 178 -24.77 -3.98 4.22
CA ARG A 178 -26.03 -4.08 4.96
C ARG A 178 -26.04 -3.17 6.18
N GLU A 179 -24.96 -3.17 6.95
CA GLU A 179 -24.84 -2.30 8.12
C GLU A 179 -24.90 -0.83 7.73
N ALA A 180 -24.19 -0.46 6.68
CA ALA A 180 -24.22 0.91 6.18
C ALA A 180 -25.63 1.30 5.68
N GLY A 181 -26.38 0.36 5.12
CA GLY A 181 -27.74 0.58 4.64
C GLY A 181 -28.77 0.72 5.74
N HIS A 182 -28.45 0.32 6.96
CA HIS A 182 -29.34 0.41 8.11
C HIS A 182 -29.05 1.60 9.03
N ALA A 183 -28.05 2.39 8.69
CA ALA A 183 -27.65 3.55 9.49
C ALA A 183 -28.63 4.71 9.41
#